data_6127393e1e14e395d081d372cd42997a
#
_entry.id   6127393e1e14e395d081d372cd42997a
#
_cell.length_a   1.000
_cell.length_b   1.000
_cell.length_c   1.000
_cell.angle_alpha   90.00
_cell.angle_beta   90.00
_cell.angle_gamma   90.00
#
_symmetry.space_group_name_H-M   'P 1'
#
loop_
_entity.id
_entity.type
_entity.pdbx_description
1 polymer ?
#
loop_
_entity_poly.entity_id
_entity_poly.type
_entity_poly.pdbx_seq_one_letter_code
_entity_poly.pdbx_strand_id
1 'polypeptide(L)'
;MAQWFDEAELMEHVDNDVAFLADTVQMLETDGPALMGELKAAVAAGDAPAVGRSAHALKGMVSNFCAPAVQTLAQDVEKAGKAGDGAGAAVASAKLEPGLEALIVELVAFVRARS
;
A
#
# COMPACT_ATOMS: atom_id res chain seq x y z
N MET A 1 -12.42 13.02 8.56
CA MET A 1 -12.28 12.76 7.12
C MET A 1 -10.94 12.09 6.83
N ALA A 2 -10.95 10.98 6.11
CA ALA A 2 -9.72 10.29 5.76
C ALA A 2 -8.89 11.11 4.78
N GLN A 3 -7.57 11.11 4.96
CA GLN A 3 -6.63 11.81 4.08
C GLN A 3 -6.03 10.89 3.01
N TRP A 4 -5.99 9.58 3.29
CA TRP A 4 -5.25 8.62 2.48
C TRP A 4 -6.13 7.74 1.59
N PHE A 5 -7.46 7.82 1.76
CA PHE A 5 -8.40 7.11 0.89
C PHE A 5 -9.72 7.86 0.82
N ASP A 6 -10.51 7.55 -0.22
CA ASP A 6 -11.84 8.14 -0.41
C ASP A 6 -12.88 7.28 0.28
N GLU A 7 -13.46 7.78 1.38
CA GLU A 7 -14.41 7.03 2.20
C GLU A 7 -15.67 6.62 1.43
N ALA A 8 -16.24 7.56 0.69
CA ALA A 8 -17.48 7.30 -0.07
C ALA A 8 -17.25 6.29 -1.18
N GLU A 9 -16.16 6.45 -1.93
CA GLU A 9 -15.80 5.54 -3.01
C GLU A 9 -15.49 4.14 -2.48
N LEU A 10 -14.81 4.05 -1.33
CA LEU A 10 -14.50 2.76 -0.72
C LEU A 10 -15.76 2.03 -0.30
N MET A 11 -16.72 2.71 0.35
CA MET A 11 -17.98 2.09 0.76
C MET A 11 -18.80 1.63 -0.45
N GLU A 12 -18.79 2.41 -1.53
CA GLU A 12 -19.42 2.04 -2.78
C GLU A 12 -18.75 0.80 -3.39
N HIS A 13 -17.41 0.76 -3.35
CA HIS A 13 -16.63 -0.34 -3.90
C HIS A 13 -16.94 -1.68 -3.21
N VAL A 14 -17.24 -1.66 -1.90
CA VAL A 14 -17.59 -2.86 -1.14
C VAL A 14 -19.10 -3.04 -0.95
N ASP A 15 -19.92 -2.32 -1.71
CA ASP A 15 -21.39 -2.37 -1.65
C ASP A 15 -21.92 -2.16 -0.23
N ASN A 16 -21.29 -1.27 0.54
CA ASN A 16 -21.61 -0.96 1.93
C ASN A 16 -21.51 -2.15 2.87
N ASP A 17 -20.76 -3.19 2.48
CA ASP A 17 -20.55 -4.38 3.30
C ASP A 17 -19.36 -4.16 4.24
N VAL A 18 -19.64 -3.68 5.45
CA VAL A 18 -18.63 -3.38 6.47
C VAL A 18 -17.88 -4.63 6.90
N ALA A 19 -18.56 -5.78 7.01
CA ALA A 19 -17.90 -7.04 7.41
C ALA A 19 -16.85 -7.46 6.38
N PHE A 20 -17.18 -7.38 5.09
CA PHE A 20 -16.23 -7.66 4.01
C PHE A 20 -15.04 -6.70 4.06
N LEU A 21 -15.33 -5.41 4.24
CA LEU A 21 -14.28 -4.39 4.34
C LEU A 21 -13.36 -4.67 5.53
N ALA A 22 -13.92 -5.05 6.69
CA ALA A 22 -13.13 -5.37 7.87
C ALA A 22 -12.16 -6.52 7.60
N ASP A 23 -12.61 -7.56 6.90
CA ASP A 23 -11.76 -8.70 6.54
C ASP A 23 -10.62 -8.28 5.62
N THR A 24 -10.91 -7.46 4.60
CA THR A 24 -9.87 -7.01 3.66
C THR A 24 -8.87 -6.07 4.33
N VAL A 25 -9.32 -5.22 5.24
CA VAL A 25 -8.43 -4.34 6.02
C VAL A 25 -7.53 -5.17 6.93
N GLN A 26 -8.06 -6.22 7.55
CA GLN A 26 -7.27 -7.12 8.39
C GLN A 26 -6.16 -7.79 7.57
N MET A 27 -6.47 -8.21 6.36
CA MET A 27 -5.46 -8.78 5.45
C MET A 27 -4.37 -7.75 5.12
N LEU A 28 -4.75 -6.51 4.88
CA LEU A 28 -3.80 -5.43 4.63
C LEU A 28 -2.91 -5.17 5.84
N GLU A 29 -3.47 -5.21 7.05
CA GLU A 29 -2.70 -5.03 8.29
C GLU A 29 -1.60 -6.08 8.45
N THR A 30 -1.85 -7.30 7.98
CA THR A 30 -0.90 -8.40 8.06
C THR A 30 0.06 -8.42 6.88
N ASP A 31 -0.49 -8.36 5.67
CA ASP A 31 0.28 -8.57 4.44
C ASP A 31 1.01 -7.31 3.97
N GLY A 32 0.46 -6.13 4.26
CA GLY A 32 1.07 -4.86 3.88
C GLY A 32 2.46 -4.68 4.48
N PRO A 33 2.60 -4.74 5.82
CA PRO A 33 3.91 -4.64 6.44
C PRO A 33 4.87 -5.75 6.03
N ALA A 34 4.37 -6.98 5.81
CA ALA A 34 5.21 -8.09 5.36
C ALA A 34 5.78 -7.80 3.97
N LEU A 35 4.95 -7.34 3.02
CA LEU A 35 5.42 -6.96 1.69
C LEU A 35 6.36 -5.75 1.73
N MET A 36 6.09 -4.79 2.61
CA MET A 36 6.98 -3.65 2.79
C MET A 36 8.35 -4.09 3.28
N GLY A 37 8.39 -5.07 4.19
CA GLY A 37 9.64 -5.66 4.67
C GLY A 37 10.42 -6.34 3.55
N GLU A 38 9.74 -7.10 2.68
CA GLU A 38 10.34 -7.72 1.50
C GLU A 38 10.89 -6.67 0.54
N LEU A 39 10.14 -5.58 0.32
CA LEU A 39 10.59 -4.48 -0.53
C LEU A 39 11.85 -3.82 0.02
N LYS A 40 11.87 -3.53 1.32
CA LYS A 40 13.04 -2.93 1.97
C LYS A 40 14.27 -3.82 1.85
N ALA A 41 14.10 -5.12 2.03
CA ALA A 41 15.20 -6.08 1.87
C ALA A 41 15.72 -6.11 0.43
N ALA A 42 14.82 -6.08 -0.55
CA ALA A 42 15.19 -6.06 -1.97
C ALA A 42 15.95 -4.78 -2.33
N VAL A 43 15.51 -3.63 -1.81
CA VAL A 43 16.20 -2.34 -2.02
C VAL A 43 17.61 -2.40 -1.42
N ALA A 44 17.74 -2.91 -0.20
CA ALA A 44 19.03 -3.03 0.48
C ALA A 44 19.99 -3.97 -0.26
N ALA A 45 19.45 -5.04 -0.87
CA ALA A 45 20.24 -6.01 -1.64
C ALA A 45 20.59 -5.53 -3.05
N GLY A 46 20.00 -4.43 -3.51
CA GLY A 46 20.16 -3.96 -4.89
C GLY A 46 19.53 -4.91 -5.91
N ASP A 47 18.53 -5.68 -5.51
CA ASP A 47 17.85 -6.66 -6.36
C ASP A 47 16.68 -5.99 -7.10
N ALA A 48 16.98 -5.38 -8.24
CA ALA A 48 16.00 -4.62 -9.01
C ALA A 48 14.75 -5.44 -9.41
N PRO A 49 14.87 -6.68 -9.88
CA PRO A 49 13.67 -7.49 -10.17
C PRO A 49 12.80 -7.71 -8.94
N ALA A 50 13.39 -7.98 -7.78
CA ALA A 50 12.64 -8.17 -6.53
C ALA A 50 11.97 -6.88 -6.08
N VAL A 51 12.63 -5.72 -6.24
CA VAL A 51 12.05 -4.41 -5.97
C VAL A 51 10.78 -4.22 -6.80
N GLY A 52 10.85 -4.50 -8.09
CA GLY A 52 9.71 -4.38 -9.00
C GLY A 52 8.55 -5.27 -8.60
N ARG A 53 8.83 -6.53 -8.27
CA ARG A 53 7.78 -7.49 -7.87
C ARG A 53 7.09 -7.10 -6.58
N SER A 54 7.86 -6.73 -5.56
CA SER A 54 7.31 -6.35 -4.25
C SER A 54 6.49 -5.07 -4.35
N ALA A 55 6.98 -4.07 -5.09
CA ALA A 55 6.26 -2.81 -5.29
C ALA A 55 4.96 -3.03 -6.08
N HIS A 56 5.00 -3.89 -7.10
CA HIS A 56 3.81 -4.22 -7.89
C HIS A 56 2.75 -4.89 -7.01
N ALA A 57 3.16 -5.82 -6.15
CA ALA A 57 2.24 -6.48 -5.22
C ALA A 57 1.60 -5.49 -4.24
N LEU A 58 2.39 -4.55 -3.70
CA LEU A 58 1.86 -3.49 -2.83
C LEU A 58 0.89 -2.59 -3.57
N LYS A 59 1.22 -2.20 -4.79
CA LYS A 59 0.33 -1.38 -5.63
C LYS A 59 -1.01 -2.07 -5.83
N GLY A 60 -0.98 -3.36 -6.18
CA GLY A 60 -2.18 -4.15 -6.38
C GLY A 60 -3.01 -4.25 -5.10
N MET A 61 -2.37 -4.45 -3.96
CA MET A 61 -3.05 -4.55 -2.67
C MET A 61 -3.75 -3.24 -2.30
N VAL A 62 -3.05 -2.09 -2.38
CA VAL A 62 -3.64 -0.81 -2.00
C VAL A 62 -4.68 -0.31 -2.99
N SER A 63 -4.66 -0.81 -4.23
CA SER A 63 -5.66 -0.42 -5.25
C SER A 63 -7.08 -0.79 -4.85
N ASN A 64 -7.24 -1.76 -3.94
CA ASN A 64 -8.55 -2.18 -3.45
C ASN A 64 -9.17 -1.21 -2.44
N PHE A 65 -8.43 -0.21 -2.00
CA PHE A 65 -8.85 0.66 -0.89
C PHE A 65 -9.11 2.11 -1.32
N CYS A 66 -9.16 2.38 -2.62
CA CYS A 66 -9.42 3.73 -3.14
C CYS A 66 -8.43 4.76 -2.54
N ALA A 67 -7.14 4.40 -2.60
CA ALA A 67 -6.04 5.16 -2.03
C ALA A 67 -5.03 5.56 -3.11
N PRO A 68 -5.40 6.50 -4.02
CA PRO A 68 -4.57 6.81 -5.17
C PRO A 68 -3.19 7.36 -4.82
N ALA A 69 -3.06 8.11 -3.71
CA ALA A 69 -1.77 8.66 -3.31
C ALA A 69 -0.78 7.55 -2.92
N VAL A 70 -1.22 6.56 -2.15
CA VAL A 70 -0.36 5.43 -1.77
C VAL A 70 -0.08 4.54 -2.97
N GLN A 71 -1.06 4.36 -3.85
CA GLN A 71 -0.90 3.60 -5.08
C GLN A 71 0.19 4.24 -5.98
N THR A 72 0.20 5.56 -6.09
CA THR A 72 1.21 6.29 -6.84
C THR A 72 2.59 6.12 -6.20
N LEU A 73 2.68 6.17 -4.87
CA LEU A 73 3.95 5.94 -4.17
C LEU A 73 4.51 4.54 -4.48
N ALA A 74 3.66 3.52 -4.48
CA ALA A 74 4.08 2.15 -4.83
C ALA A 74 4.50 2.06 -6.30
N GLN A 75 3.78 2.74 -7.20
CA GLN A 75 4.11 2.77 -8.62
C GLN A 75 5.48 3.41 -8.87
N ASP A 76 5.83 4.46 -8.14
CA ASP A 76 7.14 5.11 -8.26
C ASP A 76 8.26 4.15 -7.90
N VAL A 77 8.08 3.32 -6.86
CA VAL A 77 9.06 2.29 -6.51
C VAL A 77 9.17 1.24 -7.61
N GLU A 78 8.03 0.80 -8.16
CA GLU A 78 8.00 -0.17 -9.23
C GLU A 78 8.76 0.33 -10.45
N LYS A 79 8.55 1.58 -10.84
CA LYS A 79 9.26 2.20 -11.98
C LYS A 79 10.77 2.23 -11.76
N ALA A 80 11.20 2.62 -10.56
CA ALA A 80 12.62 2.64 -10.22
C ALA A 80 13.23 1.24 -10.28
N GLY A 81 12.52 0.22 -9.80
CA GLY A 81 12.96 -1.16 -9.89
C GLY A 81 13.12 -1.63 -11.33
N LYS A 82 12.15 -1.34 -12.19
CA LYS A 82 12.19 -1.70 -13.61
C LYS A 82 13.32 -1.00 -14.36
N ALA A 83 13.63 0.23 -13.95
CA ALA A 83 14.73 1.01 -14.56
C ALA A 83 16.10 0.61 -14.01
N GLY A 84 16.18 -0.24 -13.02
CA GLY A 84 17.43 -0.60 -12.37
C GLY A 84 18.02 0.55 -11.54
N ASP A 85 17.19 1.51 -11.14
CA ASP A 85 17.59 2.71 -10.40
C ASP A 85 17.53 2.45 -8.89
N GLY A 86 18.63 1.92 -8.32
CA GLY A 86 18.69 1.57 -6.90
C GLY A 86 18.53 2.78 -5.98
N ALA A 87 19.13 3.92 -6.32
CA ALA A 87 19.01 5.13 -5.53
C ALA A 87 17.58 5.67 -5.56
N GLY A 88 16.95 5.67 -6.74
CA GLY A 88 15.56 6.07 -6.89
C GLY A 88 14.61 5.15 -6.14
N ALA A 89 14.86 3.85 -6.17
CA ALA A 89 14.07 2.86 -5.43
C ALA A 89 14.16 3.10 -3.91
N ALA A 90 15.35 3.42 -3.40
CA ALA A 90 15.54 3.71 -1.97
C ALA A 90 14.75 4.95 -1.55
N VAL A 91 14.82 6.02 -2.33
CA VAL A 91 14.07 7.26 -2.05
C VAL A 91 12.57 7.01 -2.11
N ALA A 92 12.11 6.34 -3.16
CA ALA A 92 10.68 6.08 -3.35
C ALA A 92 10.11 5.16 -2.26
N SER A 93 10.83 4.11 -1.87
CA SER A 93 10.38 3.20 -0.82
C SER A 93 10.32 3.89 0.54
N ALA A 94 11.24 4.81 0.81
CA ALA A 94 11.23 5.60 2.05
C ALA A 94 10.00 6.51 2.15
N LYS A 95 9.44 6.93 1.02
CA LYS A 95 8.19 7.70 0.98
C LYS A 95 6.97 6.81 1.08
N LEU A 96 7.03 5.61 0.50
CA LEU A 96 5.92 4.66 0.52
C LEU A 96 5.61 4.16 1.93
N GLU A 97 6.62 3.84 2.71
CA GLU A 97 6.42 3.21 4.03
C GLU A 97 5.51 4.03 4.95
N PRO A 98 5.79 5.34 5.20
CA PRO A 98 4.90 6.12 6.05
C PRO A 98 3.50 6.31 5.45
N GLY A 99 3.39 6.38 4.13
CA GLY A 99 2.09 6.46 3.45
C GLY A 99 1.26 5.22 3.66
N LEU A 100 1.87 4.05 3.53
CA LEU A 100 1.20 2.76 3.78
C LEU A 100 0.76 2.65 5.24
N GLU A 101 1.63 2.99 6.18
CA GLU A 101 1.31 2.96 7.61
C GLU A 101 0.14 3.89 7.93
N ALA A 102 0.15 5.11 7.40
CA ALA A 102 -0.92 6.08 7.61
C ALA A 102 -2.25 5.58 7.04
N LEU A 103 -2.21 4.97 5.85
CA LEU A 103 -3.39 4.39 5.23
C LEU A 103 -3.99 3.28 6.11
N ILE A 104 -3.16 2.38 6.60
CA ILE A 104 -3.62 1.28 7.47
C ILE A 104 -4.28 1.83 8.73
N VAL A 105 -3.66 2.80 9.39
CA VAL A 105 -4.21 3.43 10.59
C VAL A 105 -5.59 4.04 10.31
N GLU A 106 -5.72 4.76 9.20
CA GLU A 106 -7.00 5.38 8.83
C GLU A 106 -8.07 4.34 8.50
N LEU A 107 -7.71 3.28 7.78
CA LEU A 107 -8.65 2.21 7.42
C LEU A 107 -9.14 1.48 8.67
N VAL A 108 -8.24 1.16 9.59
CA VAL A 108 -8.62 0.48 10.85
C VAL A 108 -9.59 1.35 11.64
N ALA A 109 -9.31 2.64 11.78
CA ALA A 109 -10.19 3.57 12.49
C ALA A 109 -11.55 3.68 11.80
N PHE A 110 -11.56 3.72 10.47
CA PHE A 110 -12.78 3.81 9.67
C PHE A 110 -13.69 2.61 9.90
N VAL A 111 -13.12 1.40 9.87
CA VAL A 111 -13.86 0.15 10.10
C VAL A 111 -14.39 0.11 11.53
N ARG A 112 -13.57 0.46 12.52
CA ARG A 112 -13.98 0.45 13.94
C ARG A 112 -15.15 1.39 14.19
N ALA A 113 -15.17 2.54 13.54
CA ALA A 113 -16.25 3.51 13.70
C ALA A 113 -17.59 2.99 13.16
N ARG A 114 -17.57 2.01 12.28
CA ARG A 114 -18.76 1.43 11.63
C ARG A 114 -19.16 0.05 12.17
N SER A 115 -18.35 -0.53 12.99
CA SER A 115 -18.57 -1.90 13.53
C SER A 115 -19.40 -1.91 14.80
#